data_be6bdb90e0fc72d24463ade3acba486d
#
_entry.id   be6bdb90e0fc72d24463ade3acba486d
#
_cell.length_a   1.000
_cell.length_b   1.000
_cell.length_c   1.000
_cell.angle_alpha   90.00
_cell.angle_beta   90.00
_cell.angle_gamma   90.00
#
_symmetry.space_group_name_H-M   'P 1'
#
loop_
_entity.id
_entity.type
_entity.pdbx_description
1 polymer ?
#
loop_
_entity_poly.entity_id
_entity_poly.type
_entity_poly.pdbx_seq_one_letter_code
_entity_poly.pdbx_strand_id
1 'polypeptide(L)'
;MRSRYTIWDGRQKLALDAERVFDRLAEHLSATDDLSEALSRLLREGVAGEEFEAVGVDELAERVREAIRELYDKFNLSRSLEEPWNDLDDIVAAEEDALARQPSDAQRKRRRDELEALSRILEERLSQLADWPFGDEDAKDSFGRLSERAVDIARVERFQRRFREQFQGPESLDFEGTLSLLERFEKLRALEKALRERNLDALDEDAIGELLGEEFGEAIGRLRQLMRLLVDAGYLVTKGGRTALTPKAARRMGQLALKEMLAEILPDAGGRHDTARRGASETVTEQARAYEFGDPMTIDVAATLQAALAREAMGRGAGQASPGGGRVRLEPGDLHVKESLRNTRTSTVLLLDMSWSMSWEGRFAAAKKVALAMETLMRTRFPRDYFGMVGFYTRAVELKPADLAEVTWNMGDPFTNLQDGLRVASKLLDRHPATTRQMIVITDGQPTAYFSEGRLYCEWPMSVGGISSRATIETLKEVERVTRRGMRINTFMLDDSPLLRAFVQRMTAINRGRAFYTTPRQLGHFVLVDHVGKRRKIL
;
A
#
# COMPACT_ATOMS: atom_id res chain seq x y z
N MET A 1 -21.93 -30.31 9.96
CA MET A 1 -20.96 -30.34 8.84
C MET A 1 -20.46 -31.77 8.66
N ARG A 2 -20.67 -32.39 7.50
CA ARG A 2 -20.10 -33.71 7.20
C ARG A 2 -18.75 -33.51 6.53
N SER A 3 -17.67 -33.80 7.25
CA SER A 3 -16.31 -33.81 6.68
C SER A 3 -16.16 -35.02 5.77
N ARG A 4 -15.88 -34.81 4.48
CA ARG A 4 -15.47 -35.88 3.57
C ARG A 4 -13.94 -35.95 3.61
N TYR A 5 -13.41 -37.06 4.06
CA TYR A 5 -12.00 -37.38 3.93
C TYR A 5 -11.80 -38.05 2.55
N THR A 6 -10.93 -37.48 1.73
CA THR A 6 -10.41 -38.11 0.50
C THR A 6 -9.03 -38.66 0.80
N ILE A 7 -8.71 -39.82 0.19
CA ILE A 7 -7.38 -40.41 0.32
C ILE A 7 -6.37 -39.48 -0.37
N TRP A 8 -5.27 -39.19 0.29
CA TRP A 8 -4.16 -38.42 -0.26
C TRP A 8 -3.55 -39.18 -1.45
N ASP A 9 -3.61 -38.60 -2.65
CA ASP A 9 -3.09 -39.18 -3.90
C ASP A 9 -1.79 -38.51 -4.38
N GLY A 10 -1.21 -37.62 -3.58
CA GLY A 10 -0.01 -36.84 -3.92
C GLY A 10 -0.25 -35.70 -4.92
N ARG A 11 -1.46 -35.60 -5.52
CA ARG A 11 -1.84 -34.56 -6.49
C ARG A 11 -2.82 -33.55 -5.93
N GLN A 12 -3.25 -33.71 -4.70
CA GLN A 12 -4.14 -32.75 -4.04
C GLN A 12 -3.34 -31.47 -3.76
N LYS A 13 -3.54 -30.46 -4.59
CA LYS A 13 -3.00 -29.13 -4.35
C LYS A 13 -3.65 -28.60 -3.07
N LEU A 14 -2.86 -28.38 -2.03
CA LEU A 14 -3.31 -27.63 -0.83
C LEU A 14 -3.82 -26.29 -1.31
N ALA A 15 -5.11 -26.02 -1.05
CA ALA A 15 -5.68 -24.70 -1.38
C ALA A 15 -4.90 -23.64 -0.58
N LEU A 16 -4.29 -22.72 -1.29
CA LEU A 16 -3.64 -21.55 -0.68
C LEU A 16 -4.63 -20.84 0.22
N ASP A 17 -4.25 -20.66 1.48
CA ASP A 17 -5.03 -19.88 2.41
C ASP A 17 -4.87 -18.39 2.10
N ALA A 18 -5.94 -17.76 1.63
CA ALA A 18 -5.97 -16.33 1.31
C ALA A 18 -5.51 -15.44 2.47
N GLU A 19 -5.72 -15.86 3.72
CA GLU A 19 -5.26 -15.12 4.89
C GLU A 19 -3.73 -15.15 5.00
N ARG A 20 -3.10 -16.29 4.77
CA ARG A 20 -1.62 -16.42 4.79
C ARG A 20 -0.98 -15.62 3.67
N VAL A 21 -1.56 -15.68 2.47
CA VAL A 21 -1.09 -14.90 1.32
C VAL A 21 -1.19 -13.40 1.62
N PHE A 22 -2.32 -12.98 2.20
CA PHE A 22 -2.51 -11.58 2.58
C PHE A 22 -1.60 -11.17 3.74
N ASP A 23 -1.38 -12.02 4.73
CA ASP A 23 -0.46 -11.74 5.83
C ASP A 23 0.96 -11.48 5.32
N ARG A 24 1.42 -12.25 4.31
CA ARG A 24 2.70 -12.02 3.65
C ARG A 24 2.72 -10.70 2.85
N LEU A 25 1.64 -10.40 2.13
CA LEU A 25 1.49 -9.09 1.46
C LEU A 25 1.53 -7.93 2.47
N ALA A 26 0.90 -8.09 3.63
CA ALA A 26 0.90 -7.07 4.68
C ALA A 26 2.29 -6.83 5.27
N GLU A 27 3.15 -7.85 5.37
CA GLU A 27 4.56 -7.71 5.75
C GLU A 27 5.30 -6.83 4.74
N HIS A 28 5.16 -7.10 3.43
CA HIS A 28 5.77 -6.30 2.39
C HIS A 28 5.23 -4.86 2.36
N LEU A 29 3.92 -4.67 2.51
CA LEU A 29 3.30 -3.34 2.63
C LEU A 29 3.85 -2.55 3.82
N SER A 30 4.14 -3.23 4.92
CA SER A 30 4.74 -2.59 6.10
C SER A 30 6.18 -2.13 5.87
N ALA A 31 6.86 -2.67 4.85
CA ALA A 31 8.24 -2.33 4.52
C ALA A 31 8.37 -1.28 3.41
N THR A 32 7.41 -1.24 2.46
CA THR A 32 7.52 -0.44 1.23
C THR A 32 6.56 0.73 1.14
N ASP A 33 5.46 0.73 1.91
CA ASP A 33 4.35 1.71 1.86
C ASP A 33 3.64 1.85 0.50
N ASP A 34 4.07 1.09 -0.52
CA ASP A 34 3.49 1.08 -1.86
C ASP A 34 2.88 -0.29 -2.17
N LEU A 35 1.57 -0.32 -2.45
CA LEU A 35 0.86 -1.55 -2.79
C LEU A 35 1.45 -2.21 -4.05
N SER A 36 1.83 -1.42 -5.04
CA SER A 36 2.38 -1.92 -6.30
C SER A 36 3.74 -2.58 -6.07
N GLU A 37 4.58 -1.97 -5.23
CA GLU A 37 5.87 -2.52 -4.85
C GLU A 37 5.72 -3.74 -3.94
N ALA A 38 4.80 -3.70 -2.97
CA ALA A 38 4.52 -4.82 -2.07
C ALA A 38 3.98 -6.05 -2.83
N LEU A 39 3.06 -5.83 -3.77
CA LEU A 39 2.58 -6.89 -4.68
C LEU A 39 3.72 -7.45 -5.54
N SER A 40 4.60 -6.59 -6.04
CA SER A 40 5.77 -7.03 -6.81
C SER A 40 6.73 -7.88 -6.00
N ARG A 41 6.96 -7.51 -4.74
CA ARG A 41 7.79 -8.31 -3.82
C ARG A 41 7.12 -9.64 -3.50
N LEU A 42 5.81 -9.64 -3.22
CA LEU A 42 5.06 -10.86 -3.01
C LEU A 42 5.13 -11.79 -4.23
N LEU A 43 4.97 -11.23 -5.45
CA LEU A 43 5.05 -11.98 -6.69
C LEU A 43 6.49 -12.45 -7.01
N ARG A 44 7.51 -11.71 -6.56
CA ARG A 44 8.93 -12.06 -6.73
C ARG A 44 9.40 -13.14 -5.78
N GLU A 45 9.07 -12.98 -4.50
CA GLU A 45 9.53 -13.87 -3.44
C GLU A 45 8.64 -15.11 -3.30
N GLY A 46 7.44 -15.09 -3.90
CA GLY A 46 6.42 -16.11 -3.73
C GLY A 46 5.87 -16.19 -2.31
N VAL A 47 4.97 -17.13 -2.09
CA VAL A 47 4.50 -17.49 -0.75
C VAL A 47 5.20 -18.77 -0.36
N ALA A 48 6.21 -18.71 0.49
CA ALA A 48 6.94 -19.86 0.98
C ALA A 48 6.00 -20.81 1.76
N GLY A 49 5.60 -21.86 1.11
CA GLY A 49 5.02 -23.07 1.67
C GLY A 49 5.66 -24.21 0.90
N GLU A 50 5.97 -25.32 1.53
CA GLU A 50 6.77 -26.43 1.00
C GLU A 50 6.35 -27.00 -0.38
N GLU A 51 5.31 -26.44 -1.05
CA GLU A 51 4.78 -26.89 -2.35
C GLU A 51 4.42 -25.73 -3.32
N PHE A 52 4.83 -24.49 -3.06
CA PHE A 52 4.44 -23.34 -3.89
C PHE A 52 5.63 -22.40 -4.16
N GLU A 53 6.46 -22.80 -5.08
CA GLU A 53 7.47 -21.94 -5.67
C GLU A 53 6.82 -21.15 -6.82
N ALA A 54 6.33 -19.94 -6.56
CA ALA A 54 5.87 -19.06 -7.60
C ALA A 54 7.06 -18.26 -8.13
N VAL A 55 7.43 -18.52 -9.37
CA VAL A 55 8.43 -17.72 -10.11
C VAL A 55 7.93 -16.29 -10.18
N GLY A 56 8.76 -15.35 -9.76
CA GLY A 56 8.37 -13.92 -9.72
C GLY A 56 8.30 -13.28 -11.11
N VAL A 57 7.53 -12.19 -11.22
CA VAL A 57 7.41 -11.45 -12.49
C VAL A 57 8.76 -10.92 -12.98
N ASP A 58 9.67 -10.56 -12.07
CA ASP A 58 10.99 -10.04 -12.45
C ASP A 58 11.88 -11.14 -13.01
N GLU A 59 11.79 -12.35 -12.48
CA GLU A 59 12.51 -13.53 -13.01
C GLU A 59 11.98 -13.92 -14.39
N LEU A 60 10.65 -13.90 -14.58
CA LEU A 60 10.03 -14.09 -15.87
C LEU A 60 10.48 -13.02 -16.88
N ALA A 61 10.53 -11.76 -16.47
CA ALA A 61 10.99 -10.67 -17.34
C ALA A 61 12.47 -10.81 -17.71
N GLU A 62 13.33 -11.30 -16.80
CA GLU A 62 14.73 -11.57 -17.11
C GLU A 62 14.85 -12.73 -18.09
N ARG A 63 14.07 -13.78 -17.92
CA ARG A 63 14.06 -14.92 -18.84
C ARG A 63 13.60 -14.55 -20.24
N VAL A 64 12.60 -13.66 -20.36
CA VAL A 64 12.19 -13.10 -21.66
C VAL A 64 13.34 -12.33 -22.31
N ARG A 65 14.06 -11.52 -21.53
CA ARG A 65 15.22 -10.77 -22.04
C ARG A 65 16.37 -11.68 -22.46
N GLU A 66 16.60 -12.75 -21.72
CA GLU A 66 17.58 -13.79 -22.11
C GLU A 66 17.17 -14.46 -23.42
N ALA A 67 15.90 -14.87 -23.56
CA ALA A 67 15.39 -15.44 -24.80
C ALA A 67 15.54 -14.48 -26.00
N ILE A 68 15.32 -13.19 -25.79
CA ILE A 68 15.57 -12.18 -26.84
C ILE A 68 17.07 -12.05 -27.16
N ARG A 69 17.97 -12.08 -26.16
CA ARG A 69 19.42 -12.05 -26.39
C ARG A 69 19.89 -13.29 -27.13
N GLU A 70 19.39 -14.47 -26.77
CA GLU A 70 19.68 -15.71 -27.48
C GLU A 70 19.34 -15.62 -28.98
N LEU A 71 18.22 -14.93 -29.35
CA LEU A 71 17.87 -14.70 -30.74
C LEU A 71 18.90 -13.77 -31.44
N TYR A 72 19.35 -12.70 -30.76
CA TYR A 72 20.36 -11.79 -31.30
C TYR A 72 21.70 -12.49 -31.49
N ASP A 73 22.11 -13.33 -30.54
CA ASP A 73 23.40 -14.01 -30.55
C ASP A 73 23.44 -15.19 -31.55
N LYS A 74 22.26 -15.76 -31.84
CA LYS A 74 22.15 -16.92 -32.72
C LYS A 74 22.01 -16.56 -34.19
N PHE A 75 21.20 -15.57 -34.54
CA PHE A 75 20.80 -15.28 -35.90
C PHE A 75 21.40 -13.98 -36.45
N ASN A 76 21.52 -13.91 -37.79
CA ASN A 76 21.77 -12.68 -38.50
C ASN A 76 20.77 -12.50 -39.66
N LEU A 77 20.49 -11.25 -40.01
CA LEU A 77 19.49 -10.87 -41.00
C LEU A 77 20.09 -10.51 -42.36
N SER A 78 21.34 -10.94 -42.67
CA SER A 78 22.01 -10.53 -43.88
C SER A 78 21.34 -11.02 -45.16
N ARG A 79 20.71 -12.19 -45.10
CA ARG A 79 20.07 -12.84 -46.26
C ARG A 79 18.54 -12.76 -46.27
N SER A 80 17.95 -12.07 -45.32
CA SER A 80 16.49 -12.04 -45.07
C SER A 80 15.67 -11.51 -46.26
N LEU A 81 16.25 -10.72 -47.14
CA LEU A 81 15.60 -10.16 -48.31
C LEU A 81 16.26 -10.60 -49.63
N GLU A 82 17.22 -11.54 -49.60
CA GLU A 82 17.95 -11.98 -50.78
C GLU A 82 17.02 -12.59 -51.84
N GLU A 83 16.12 -13.48 -51.42
CA GLU A 83 15.14 -14.11 -52.31
C GLU A 83 14.17 -13.07 -52.93
N PRO A 84 13.43 -12.24 -52.16
CA PRO A 84 12.53 -11.25 -52.75
C PRO A 84 13.27 -10.21 -53.65
N TRP A 85 14.52 -9.87 -53.35
CA TRP A 85 15.30 -9.02 -54.24
C TRP A 85 15.63 -9.71 -55.54
N ASN A 86 16.08 -10.98 -55.51
CA ASN A 86 16.41 -11.74 -56.69
C ASN A 86 15.17 -11.93 -57.59
N ASP A 87 14.02 -12.30 -56.97
CA ASP A 87 12.77 -12.44 -57.70
C ASP A 87 12.36 -11.14 -58.39
N LEU A 88 12.50 -10.01 -57.72
CA LEU A 88 12.17 -8.70 -58.28
C LEU A 88 13.17 -8.25 -59.36
N ASP A 89 14.48 -8.51 -59.19
CA ASP A 89 15.48 -8.20 -60.20
C ASP A 89 15.30 -9.07 -61.44
N ASP A 90 14.92 -10.34 -61.31
CA ASP A 90 14.55 -11.22 -62.43
C ASP A 90 13.32 -10.70 -63.18
N ILE A 91 12.29 -10.23 -62.47
CA ILE A 91 11.08 -9.61 -63.03
C ILE A 91 11.43 -8.34 -63.83
N VAL A 92 12.27 -7.48 -63.25
CA VAL A 92 12.71 -6.24 -63.90
C VAL A 92 13.55 -6.56 -65.13
N ALA A 93 14.48 -7.53 -65.05
CA ALA A 93 15.29 -7.95 -66.18
C ALA A 93 14.47 -8.49 -67.34
N ALA A 94 13.45 -9.35 -67.06
CA ALA A 94 12.52 -9.87 -68.06
C ALA A 94 11.73 -8.74 -68.74
N GLU A 95 11.30 -7.74 -67.98
CA GLU A 95 10.58 -6.58 -68.52
C GLU A 95 11.50 -5.66 -69.33
N GLU A 96 12.75 -5.47 -68.92
CA GLU A 96 13.76 -4.74 -69.70
C GLU A 96 14.03 -5.44 -71.04
N ASP A 97 14.12 -6.76 -71.05
CA ASP A 97 14.28 -7.56 -72.27
C ASP A 97 13.05 -7.46 -73.18
N ALA A 98 11.84 -7.46 -72.61
CA ALA A 98 10.61 -7.25 -73.35
C ALA A 98 10.53 -5.86 -73.99
N LEU A 99 10.93 -4.84 -73.24
CA LEU A 99 11.10 -3.47 -73.73
C LEU A 99 12.14 -3.37 -74.85
N ALA A 100 13.25 -4.11 -74.76
CA ALA A 100 14.30 -4.11 -75.76
C ALA A 100 13.84 -4.63 -77.13
N ARG A 101 12.86 -5.55 -77.14
CA ARG A 101 12.25 -6.12 -78.36
C ARG A 101 11.26 -5.19 -79.06
N GLN A 102 10.80 -4.12 -78.36
CA GLN A 102 9.88 -3.14 -78.93
C GLN A 102 10.58 -2.14 -79.83
N PRO A 103 9.88 -1.49 -80.81
CA PRO A 103 10.46 -0.39 -81.60
C PRO A 103 10.98 0.74 -80.74
N SER A 104 12.11 1.34 -81.11
CA SER A 104 12.71 2.42 -80.37
C SER A 104 11.89 3.71 -80.56
N ASP A 105 11.10 4.09 -79.54
CA ASP A 105 10.35 5.32 -79.50
C ASP A 105 10.57 6.09 -78.18
N ALA A 106 9.98 7.27 -78.04
CA ALA A 106 10.12 8.11 -76.85
C ALA A 106 9.47 7.46 -75.61
N GLN A 107 8.49 6.60 -75.81
CA GLN A 107 7.77 5.93 -74.73
C GLN A 107 8.62 4.78 -74.13
N ARG A 108 9.28 4.00 -74.97
CA ARG A 108 10.25 2.98 -74.55
C ARG A 108 11.39 3.59 -73.73
N LYS A 109 11.94 4.75 -74.16
CA LYS A 109 13.00 5.42 -73.43
C LYS A 109 12.52 5.86 -72.05
N ARG A 110 11.32 6.44 -71.94
CA ARG A 110 10.76 6.83 -70.66
C ARG A 110 10.57 5.65 -69.73
N ARG A 111 10.00 4.55 -70.21
CA ARG A 111 9.80 3.34 -69.39
C ARG A 111 11.11 2.76 -68.89
N ARG A 112 12.15 2.78 -69.71
CA ARG A 112 13.49 2.35 -69.30
C ARG A 112 14.06 3.26 -68.22
N ASP A 113 13.98 4.58 -68.39
CA ASP A 113 14.45 5.54 -67.41
C ASP A 113 13.66 5.39 -66.09
N GLU A 114 12.38 5.05 -66.13
CA GLU A 114 11.56 4.75 -64.94
C GLU A 114 11.98 3.47 -64.23
N LEU A 115 12.33 2.37 -64.95
CA LEU A 115 12.86 1.15 -64.35
C LEU A 115 14.24 1.36 -63.73
N GLU A 116 15.09 2.15 -64.36
CA GLU A 116 16.43 2.51 -63.82
C GLU A 116 16.31 3.42 -62.58
N ALA A 117 15.21 4.19 -62.43
CA ALA A 117 14.93 5.08 -61.32
C ALA A 117 14.21 4.44 -60.15
N LEU A 118 13.92 3.13 -60.15
CA LEU A 118 13.24 2.43 -59.09
C LEU A 118 13.96 2.57 -57.73
N SER A 119 13.19 2.63 -56.68
CA SER A 119 13.71 2.76 -55.31
C SER A 119 14.66 1.60 -54.93
N ARG A 120 15.61 1.90 -54.05
CA ARG A 120 16.48 0.90 -53.40
C ARG A 120 15.81 0.28 -52.16
N ILE A 121 14.59 0.66 -51.88
CA ILE A 121 13.76 0.13 -50.81
C ILE A 121 12.77 -0.83 -51.47
N LEU A 122 12.73 -2.08 -51.04
CA LEU A 122 11.94 -3.13 -51.67
C LEU A 122 10.45 -2.85 -51.61
N GLU A 123 9.94 -2.40 -50.46
CA GLU A 123 8.54 -1.99 -50.27
C GLU A 123 8.12 -0.88 -51.25
N GLU A 124 8.97 0.14 -51.46
CA GLU A 124 8.69 1.23 -52.37
C GLU A 124 8.77 0.78 -53.82
N ARG A 125 9.75 -0.08 -54.17
CA ARG A 125 9.95 -0.61 -55.51
C ARG A 125 8.75 -1.49 -55.95
N LEU A 126 8.25 -2.33 -55.04
CA LEU A 126 7.00 -3.10 -55.29
C LEU A 126 5.81 -2.17 -55.51
N SER A 127 5.67 -1.11 -54.70
CA SER A 127 4.57 -0.14 -54.88
C SER A 127 4.69 0.62 -56.21
N GLN A 128 5.92 0.99 -56.65
CA GLN A 128 6.13 1.66 -57.93
C GLN A 128 5.77 0.76 -59.14
N LEU A 129 5.95 -0.56 -59.00
CA LEU A 129 5.64 -1.53 -60.04
C LEU A 129 4.19 -2.04 -60.00
N ALA A 130 3.39 -1.70 -58.95
CA ALA A 130 2.01 -2.17 -58.83
C ALA A 130 1.10 -1.77 -60.00
N ASP A 131 1.29 -0.56 -60.50
CA ASP A 131 0.53 -0.03 -61.66
C ASP A 131 1.35 -0.09 -62.98
N TRP A 132 2.46 -0.86 -62.97
CA TRP A 132 3.33 -0.97 -64.15
C TRP A 132 2.63 -1.77 -65.26
N PRO A 133 2.59 -1.26 -66.52
CA PRO A 133 2.02 -1.98 -67.64
C PRO A 133 3.05 -2.99 -68.21
N PHE A 134 3.15 -4.17 -67.61
CA PHE A 134 4.07 -5.22 -68.01
C PHE A 134 3.88 -5.61 -69.47
N GLY A 135 5.02 -5.68 -70.20
CA GLY A 135 5.07 -6.15 -71.58
C GLY A 135 5.33 -7.65 -71.68
N ASP A 136 5.81 -8.29 -70.64
CA ASP A 136 6.05 -9.72 -70.51
C ASP A 136 4.99 -10.35 -69.57
N GLU A 137 4.30 -11.38 -70.05
CA GLU A 137 3.23 -12.04 -69.26
C GLU A 137 3.82 -12.87 -68.11
N ASP A 138 4.96 -13.52 -68.29
CA ASP A 138 5.60 -14.32 -67.25
C ASP A 138 6.17 -13.39 -66.12
N ALA A 139 6.71 -12.23 -66.47
CA ALA A 139 7.11 -11.21 -65.53
C ALA A 139 5.94 -10.67 -64.73
N LYS A 140 4.80 -10.44 -65.37
CA LYS A 140 3.54 -10.00 -64.73
C LYS A 140 3.03 -11.03 -63.73
N ASP A 141 2.99 -12.29 -64.10
CA ASP A 141 2.53 -13.38 -63.23
C ASP A 141 3.46 -13.58 -62.05
N SER A 142 4.79 -13.45 -62.28
CA SER A 142 5.79 -13.51 -61.20
C SER A 142 5.68 -12.33 -60.28
N PHE A 143 5.44 -11.12 -60.80
CA PHE A 143 5.16 -9.93 -59.97
C PHE A 143 3.87 -10.09 -59.18
N GLY A 144 2.82 -10.69 -59.76
CA GLY A 144 1.60 -10.98 -59.05
C GLY A 144 1.85 -11.82 -57.81
N ARG A 145 2.61 -12.92 -57.92
CA ARG A 145 3.00 -13.78 -56.80
C ARG A 145 3.83 -13.06 -55.74
N LEU A 146 4.77 -12.24 -56.16
CA LEU A 146 5.60 -11.44 -55.25
C LEU A 146 4.78 -10.36 -54.53
N SER A 147 3.84 -9.73 -55.26
CA SER A 147 2.92 -8.74 -54.72
C SER A 147 1.96 -9.31 -53.68
N GLU A 148 1.52 -10.57 -53.75
CA GLU A 148 0.78 -11.24 -52.71
C GLU A 148 1.52 -11.29 -51.38
N ARG A 149 2.88 -11.34 -51.42
CA ARG A 149 3.75 -11.34 -50.23
C ARG A 149 4.21 -9.93 -49.83
N ALA A 150 3.74 -8.86 -50.49
CA ALA A 150 4.22 -7.51 -50.29
C ALA A 150 4.10 -7.02 -48.82
N VAL A 151 3.05 -7.41 -48.12
CA VAL A 151 2.85 -7.06 -46.71
C VAL A 151 3.95 -7.68 -45.82
N ASP A 152 4.26 -8.95 -46.05
CA ASP A 152 5.29 -9.67 -45.27
C ASP A 152 6.70 -9.19 -45.64
N ILE A 153 6.95 -8.89 -46.93
CA ILE A 153 8.17 -8.28 -47.39
C ILE A 153 8.39 -6.94 -46.68
N ALA A 154 7.40 -6.08 -46.65
CA ALA A 154 7.49 -4.78 -45.96
C ALA A 154 7.71 -4.93 -44.44
N ARG A 155 7.13 -5.95 -43.80
CA ARG A 155 7.37 -6.27 -42.37
C ARG A 155 8.81 -6.69 -42.14
N VAL A 156 9.32 -7.64 -42.94
CA VAL A 156 10.71 -8.13 -42.85
C VAL A 156 11.73 -7.02 -43.14
N GLU A 157 11.46 -6.19 -44.17
CA GLU A 157 12.36 -5.07 -44.50
C GLU A 157 12.45 -4.04 -43.38
N ARG A 158 11.31 -3.66 -42.76
CA ARG A 158 11.28 -2.75 -41.62
C ARG A 158 11.97 -3.36 -40.40
N PHE A 159 11.77 -4.66 -40.16
CA PHE A 159 12.43 -5.39 -39.09
C PHE A 159 13.93 -5.44 -39.29
N GLN A 160 14.42 -5.84 -40.47
CA GLN A 160 15.84 -5.86 -40.81
C GLN A 160 16.50 -4.47 -40.65
N ARG A 161 15.85 -3.42 -41.18
CA ARG A 161 16.37 -2.04 -41.09
C ARG A 161 16.51 -1.58 -39.66
N ARG A 162 15.56 -2.00 -38.76
CA ARG A 162 15.55 -1.58 -37.37
C ARG A 162 16.52 -2.37 -36.49
N PHE A 163 16.71 -3.64 -36.76
CA PHE A 163 17.37 -4.57 -35.82
C PHE A 163 18.66 -5.20 -36.40
N ARG A 164 19.06 -4.91 -37.61
CA ARG A 164 20.22 -5.50 -38.28
C ARG A 164 21.49 -5.46 -37.44
N GLU A 165 21.73 -4.37 -36.71
CA GLU A 165 22.96 -4.20 -35.92
C GLU A 165 22.94 -5.06 -34.64
N GLN A 166 21.76 -5.50 -34.19
CA GLN A 166 21.62 -6.31 -33.00
C GLN A 166 21.70 -7.81 -33.29
N PHE A 167 21.27 -8.24 -34.47
CA PHE A 167 21.36 -9.62 -34.91
C PHE A 167 22.70 -9.88 -35.57
N GLN A 168 23.69 -10.36 -34.80
CA GLN A 168 25.06 -10.61 -35.23
C GLN A 168 25.49 -12.07 -35.12
N GLY A 169 24.54 -12.97 -34.96
CA GLY A 169 24.78 -14.40 -34.80
C GLY A 169 25.37 -15.06 -36.05
N PRO A 170 25.89 -16.28 -35.93
CA PRO A 170 26.49 -17.03 -37.03
C PRO A 170 25.47 -17.58 -38.04
N GLU A 171 24.22 -17.79 -37.65
CA GLU A 171 23.18 -18.39 -38.49
C GLU A 171 22.44 -17.31 -39.30
N SER A 172 22.66 -17.34 -40.63
CA SER A 172 21.98 -16.43 -41.55
C SER A 172 20.59 -16.98 -41.93
N LEU A 173 19.57 -16.16 -41.72
CA LEU A 173 18.19 -16.54 -42.07
C LEU A 173 17.81 -16.05 -43.47
N ASP A 174 17.06 -16.91 -44.18
CA ASP A 174 16.35 -16.57 -45.41
C ASP A 174 15.06 -15.78 -45.10
N PHE A 175 14.23 -15.52 -46.10
CA PHE A 175 13.01 -14.74 -45.93
C PHE A 175 12.00 -15.42 -44.99
N GLU A 176 11.70 -16.70 -45.19
CA GLU A 176 10.73 -17.45 -44.38
C GLU A 176 11.23 -17.64 -42.94
N GLY A 177 12.51 -17.93 -42.76
CA GLY A 177 13.13 -18.01 -41.44
C GLY A 177 13.11 -16.67 -40.70
N THR A 178 13.28 -15.56 -41.42
CA THR A 178 13.19 -14.22 -40.83
C THR A 178 11.76 -13.84 -40.45
N LEU A 179 10.77 -14.24 -41.26
CA LEU A 179 9.37 -14.00 -40.94
C LEU A 179 8.95 -14.75 -39.67
N SER A 180 9.34 -16.01 -39.55
CA SER A 180 9.11 -16.83 -38.34
C SER A 180 9.82 -16.23 -37.10
N LEU A 181 11.06 -15.76 -37.27
CA LEU A 181 11.79 -15.06 -36.23
C LEU A 181 11.09 -13.78 -35.80
N LEU A 182 10.61 -12.98 -36.75
CA LEU A 182 9.89 -11.74 -36.50
C LEU A 182 8.65 -11.98 -35.64
N GLU A 183 7.84 -12.99 -35.97
CA GLU A 183 6.66 -13.33 -35.18
C GLU A 183 7.01 -13.74 -33.76
N ARG A 184 8.03 -14.57 -33.58
CA ARG A 184 8.52 -14.97 -32.27
C ARG A 184 9.06 -13.77 -31.48
N PHE A 185 9.79 -12.90 -32.12
CA PHE A 185 10.36 -11.69 -31.53
C PHE A 185 9.27 -10.71 -31.10
N GLU A 186 8.25 -10.48 -31.94
CA GLU A 186 7.08 -9.63 -31.61
C GLU A 186 6.32 -10.18 -30.39
N LYS A 187 6.10 -11.49 -30.31
CA LYS A 187 5.47 -12.16 -29.17
C LYS A 187 6.29 -11.98 -27.89
N LEU A 188 7.62 -12.19 -27.94
CA LEU A 188 8.52 -11.96 -26.79
C LEU A 188 8.53 -10.51 -26.33
N ARG A 189 8.53 -9.56 -27.25
CA ARG A 189 8.46 -8.13 -26.93
C ARG A 189 7.12 -7.71 -26.33
N ALA A 190 6.03 -8.26 -26.83
CA ALA A 190 4.70 -8.06 -26.26
C ALA A 190 4.63 -8.61 -24.84
N LEU A 191 5.21 -9.79 -24.60
CA LEU A 191 5.32 -10.40 -23.28
C LEU A 191 6.19 -9.56 -22.33
N GLU A 192 7.36 -9.10 -22.76
CA GLU A 192 8.22 -8.20 -21.97
C GLU A 192 7.46 -6.94 -21.55
N LYS A 193 6.72 -6.34 -22.49
CA LYS A 193 5.91 -5.15 -22.22
C LYS A 193 4.80 -5.44 -21.21
N ALA A 194 4.04 -6.53 -21.38
CA ALA A 194 2.96 -6.89 -20.47
C ALA A 194 3.46 -7.20 -19.05
N LEU A 195 4.61 -7.87 -18.91
CA LEU A 195 5.27 -8.11 -17.62
C LEU A 195 5.73 -6.79 -16.97
N ARG A 196 6.29 -5.86 -17.74
CA ARG A 196 6.70 -4.53 -17.25
C ARG A 196 5.50 -3.70 -16.78
N GLU A 197 4.39 -3.75 -17.52
CA GLU A 197 3.14 -3.07 -17.18
C GLU A 197 2.33 -3.83 -16.11
N ARG A 198 2.80 -5.02 -15.70
CA ARG A 198 2.13 -5.90 -14.73
C ARG A 198 0.69 -6.27 -15.11
N ASN A 199 0.42 -6.30 -16.39
CA ASN A 199 -0.86 -6.70 -16.94
C ASN A 199 -0.90 -8.22 -17.14
N LEU A 200 -1.03 -8.96 -16.02
CA LEU A 200 -1.05 -10.43 -16.03
C LEU A 200 -2.27 -11.00 -16.78
N ASP A 201 -3.37 -10.26 -16.84
CA ASP A 201 -4.58 -10.72 -17.52
C ASP A 201 -4.45 -10.73 -19.05
N ALA A 202 -3.53 -9.94 -19.60
CA ALA A 202 -3.24 -9.91 -21.04
C ALA A 202 -2.27 -11.01 -21.49
N LEU A 203 -1.72 -11.81 -20.57
CA LEU A 203 -0.76 -12.87 -20.87
C LEU A 203 -1.51 -14.18 -21.20
N ASP A 204 -1.10 -14.86 -22.23
CA ASP A 204 -1.62 -16.19 -22.59
C ASP A 204 -0.65 -17.27 -22.07
N GLU A 205 -1.13 -18.12 -21.16
CA GLU A 205 -0.35 -19.18 -20.52
C GLU A 205 0.19 -20.19 -21.52
N ASP A 206 -0.64 -20.59 -22.47
CA ASP A 206 -0.27 -21.57 -23.48
C ASP A 206 0.76 -20.99 -24.47
N ALA A 207 0.54 -19.75 -24.93
CA ALA A 207 1.48 -19.05 -25.80
C ALA A 207 2.84 -18.81 -25.12
N ILE A 208 2.87 -18.60 -23.83
CA ILE A 208 4.10 -18.43 -23.06
C ILE A 208 4.80 -19.77 -22.85
N GLY A 209 4.04 -20.82 -22.58
CA GLY A 209 4.56 -22.19 -22.52
C GLY A 209 5.24 -22.60 -23.84
N GLU A 210 4.66 -22.28 -25.00
CA GLU A 210 5.27 -22.51 -26.29
C GLU A 210 6.55 -21.68 -26.55
N LEU A 211 6.60 -20.45 -26.06
CA LEU A 211 7.72 -19.52 -26.30
C LEU A 211 8.92 -19.74 -25.39
N LEU A 212 8.67 -20.02 -24.10
CA LEU A 212 9.68 -20.03 -23.04
C LEU A 212 9.80 -21.39 -22.34
N GLY A 213 8.81 -22.28 -22.48
CA GLY A 213 8.71 -23.55 -21.80
C GLY A 213 7.46 -23.64 -20.91
N GLU A 214 6.91 -24.85 -20.77
CA GLU A 214 5.67 -25.10 -20.02
C GLU A 214 5.74 -24.59 -18.57
N GLU A 215 6.91 -24.68 -17.94
CA GLU A 215 7.17 -24.22 -16.58
C GLU A 215 6.85 -22.72 -16.39
N PHE A 216 7.09 -21.89 -17.42
CA PHE A 216 6.81 -20.45 -17.39
C PHE A 216 5.33 -20.14 -17.63
N GLY A 217 4.65 -20.91 -18.48
CA GLY A 217 3.19 -20.83 -18.61
C GLY A 217 2.49 -21.13 -17.28
N GLU A 218 2.88 -22.24 -16.63
CA GLU A 218 2.37 -22.62 -15.32
C GLU A 218 2.66 -21.55 -14.24
N ALA A 219 3.86 -20.93 -14.26
CA ALA A 219 4.23 -19.90 -13.30
C ALA A 219 3.28 -18.68 -13.39
N ILE A 220 2.95 -18.25 -14.61
CA ILE A 220 1.98 -17.16 -14.83
C ILE A 220 0.58 -17.55 -14.36
N GLY A 221 0.14 -18.78 -14.64
CA GLY A 221 -1.11 -19.31 -14.12
C GLY A 221 -1.20 -19.26 -12.60
N ARG A 222 -0.11 -19.63 -11.92
CA ARG A 222 0.02 -19.53 -10.45
C ARG A 222 -0.05 -18.08 -9.95
N LEU A 223 0.64 -17.16 -10.61
CA LEU A 223 0.59 -15.72 -10.26
C LEU A 223 -0.83 -15.15 -10.39
N ARG A 224 -1.55 -15.48 -11.48
CA ARG A 224 -2.95 -15.09 -11.62
C ARG A 224 -3.85 -15.70 -10.55
N GLN A 225 -3.65 -16.96 -10.22
CA GLN A 225 -4.42 -17.63 -9.17
C GLN A 225 -4.22 -16.93 -7.83
N LEU A 226 -2.99 -16.51 -7.51
CA LEU A 226 -2.66 -15.77 -6.29
C LEU A 226 -3.35 -14.40 -6.24
N MET A 227 -3.33 -13.65 -7.35
CA MET A 227 -4.05 -12.38 -7.45
C MET A 227 -5.56 -12.56 -7.32
N ARG A 228 -6.15 -13.53 -8.04
CA ARG A 228 -7.57 -13.86 -7.94
C ARG A 228 -7.96 -14.25 -6.53
N LEU A 229 -7.16 -15.07 -5.85
CA LEU A 229 -7.39 -15.48 -4.46
C LEU A 229 -7.52 -14.29 -3.52
N LEU A 230 -6.66 -13.27 -3.66
CA LEU A 230 -6.72 -12.05 -2.85
C LEU A 230 -7.95 -11.17 -3.17
N VAL A 231 -8.36 -11.13 -4.45
CA VAL A 231 -9.55 -10.40 -4.90
C VAL A 231 -10.82 -11.12 -4.42
N ASP A 232 -10.93 -12.42 -4.62
CA ASP A 232 -12.09 -13.24 -4.23
C ASP A 232 -12.26 -13.29 -2.71
N ALA A 233 -11.15 -13.33 -1.98
CA ALA A 233 -11.15 -13.19 -0.53
C ALA A 233 -11.52 -11.77 -0.07
N GLY A 234 -11.63 -10.81 -0.98
CA GLY A 234 -12.01 -9.43 -0.70
C GLY A 234 -10.94 -8.62 0.02
N TYR A 235 -9.67 -8.95 -0.14
CA TYR A 235 -8.56 -8.13 0.34
C TYR A 235 -8.15 -7.06 -0.67
N LEU A 236 -8.24 -7.40 -1.96
CA LEU A 236 -7.96 -6.50 -3.06
C LEU A 236 -9.22 -6.22 -3.88
N VAL A 237 -9.24 -5.10 -4.58
CA VAL A 237 -10.26 -4.73 -5.56
C VAL A 237 -9.58 -4.08 -6.76
N THR A 238 -9.97 -4.48 -7.96
CA THR A 238 -9.49 -3.86 -9.19
C THR A 238 -10.55 -2.90 -9.73
N LYS A 239 -10.20 -1.62 -9.88
CA LYS A 239 -11.06 -0.58 -10.46
C LYS A 239 -10.30 0.18 -11.53
N GLY A 240 -10.80 0.15 -12.77
CA GLY A 240 -10.19 0.89 -13.89
C GLY A 240 -8.73 0.50 -14.15
N GLY A 241 -8.37 -0.77 -14.00
CA GLY A 241 -7.00 -1.27 -14.20
C GLY A 241 -6.03 -0.99 -13.03
N ARG A 242 -6.51 -0.38 -11.94
CA ARG A 242 -5.71 -0.16 -10.73
C ARG A 242 -6.19 -1.07 -9.60
N THR A 243 -5.25 -1.75 -8.97
CA THR A 243 -5.50 -2.59 -7.79
C THR A 243 -5.41 -1.75 -6.53
N ALA A 244 -6.39 -1.87 -5.65
CA ALA A 244 -6.51 -1.13 -4.41
C ALA A 244 -6.81 -2.06 -3.22
N LEU A 245 -6.41 -1.66 -2.02
CA LEU A 245 -6.72 -2.37 -0.78
C LEU A 245 -8.17 -2.13 -0.36
N THR A 246 -8.81 -3.17 0.16
CA THR A 246 -10.17 -3.03 0.70
C THR A 246 -10.16 -2.65 2.19
N PRO A 247 -11.29 -2.18 2.75
CA PRO A 247 -11.42 -2.01 4.21
C PRO A 247 -11.21 -3.31 4.99
N LYS A 248 -11.41 -4.48 4.38
CA LYS A 248 -11.08 -5.79 4.98
C LYS A 248 -9.58 -5.96 5.12
N ALA A 249 -8.83 -5.59 4.09
CA ALA A 249 -7.37 -5.58 4.10
C ALA A 249 -6.81 -4.67 5.20
N ALA A 250 -7.28 -3.42 5.27
CA ALA A 250 -6.87 -2.47 6.32
C ALA A 250 -7.13 -3.01 7.73
N ARG A 251 -8.27 -3.66 7.96
CA ARG A 251 -8.58 -4.30 9.25
C ARG A 251 -7.62 -5.45 9.57
N ARG A 252 -7.31 -6.29 8.59
CA ARG A 252 -6.37 -7.42 8.80
C ARG A 252 -4.97 -6.92 9.10
N MET A 253 -4.49 -5.92 8.37
CA MET A 253 -3.20 -5.26 8.66
C MET A 253 -3.16 -4.69 10.09
N GLY A 254 -4.22 -4.02 10.51
CA GLY A 254 -4.33 -3.51 11.88
C GLY A 254 -4.30 -4.60 12.95
N GLN A 255 -4.95 -5.75 12.70
CA GLN A 255 -4.92 -6.91 13.61
C GLN A 255 -3.51 -7.51 13.71
N LEU A 256 -2.81 -7.65 12.59
CA LEU A 256 -1.44 -8.15 12.55
C LEU A 256 -0.49 -7.20 13.29
N ALA A 257 -0.56 -5.90 12.98
CA ALA A 257 0.23 -4.88 13.63
C ALA A 257 -0.02 -4.84 15.16
N LEU A 258 -1.27 -4.93 15.58
CA LEU A 258 -1.62 -4.96 17.00
C LEU A 258 -1.10 -6.23 17.69
N LYS A 259 -1.23 -7.39 17.04
CA LYS A 259 -0.73 -8.67 17.57
C LYS A 259 0.78 -8.64 17.77
N GLU A 260 1.51 -8.14 16.78
CA GLU A 260 2.98 -8.01 16.84
C GLU A 260 3.41 -7.06 17.97
N MET A 261 2.82 -5.86 18.04
CA MET A 261 3.12 -4.91 19.10
C MET A 261 2.78 -5.42 20.50
N LEU A 262 1.70 -6.17 20.66
CA LEU A 262 1.36 -6.78 21.95
C LEU A 262 2.31 -7.92 22.32
N ALA A 263 2.81 -8.67 21.35
CA ALA A 263 3.80 -9.72 21.59
C ALA A 263 5.13 -9.16 22.11
N GLU A 264 5.52 -7.97 21.65
CA GLU A 264 6.71 -7.25 22.14
C GLU A 264 6.52 -6.71 23.58
N ILE A 265 5.29 -6.39 23.99
CA ILE A 265 4.99 -5.82 25.31
C ILE A 265 4.84 -6.91 26.39
N LEU A 266 4.31 -8.08 26.04
CA LEU A 266 3.97 -9.14 27.01
C LEU A 266 5.16 -9.75 27.76
N PRO A 267 6.39 -9.88 27.24
CA PRO A 267 7.53 -10.40 28.00
C PRO A 267 7.96 -9.52 29.18
N ASP A 268 7.75 -8.21 29.09
CA ASP A 268 8.16 -7.24 30.13
C ASP A 268 7.09 -6.97 31.20
N ALA A 269 5.90 -7.56 31.10
CA ALA A 269 4.78 -7.29 32.01
C ALA A 269 4.81 -8.09 33.33
N GLY A 270 6.00 -8.42 33.82
CA GLY A 270 6.23 -9.12 35.09
C GLY A 270 6.06 -8.27 36.37
N GLY A 271 5.36 -7.15 36.31
CA GLY A 271 5.12 -6.26 37.45
C GLY A 271 3.63 -5.98 37.68
N ARG A 272 2.98 -6.80 38.53
CA ARG A 272 1.65 -6.50 39.09
C ARG A 272 1.77 -5.36 40.11
N HIS A 273 1.28 -4.18 39.79
CA HIS A 273 0.94 -3.16 40.78
C HIS A 273 -0.51 -2.73 40.58
N ASP A 274 -1.39 -3.33 41.37
CA ASP A 274 -2.79 -2.88 41.52
C ASP A 274 -2.80 -1.58 42.33
N THR A 275 -3.16 -0.47 41.69
CA THR A 275 -3.53 0.76 42.39
C THR A 275 -4.96 1.14 42.01
N ALA A 276 -5.88 0.79 42.90
CA ALA A 276 -7.27 1.23 42.82
C ALA A 276 -7.36 2.74 43.13
N ARG A 277 -7.68 3.58 42.14
CA ARG A 277 -8.20 4.93 42.34
C ARG A 277 -9.67 5.00 41.95
N ARG A 278 -10.51 5.35 42.91
CA ARG A 278 -11.95 5.48 42.81
C ARG A 278 -12.36 6.78 42.12
N GLY A 279 -13.37 6.71 41.25
CA GLY A 279 -13.92 7.88 40.56
C GLY A 279 -15.42 7.75 40.36
N ALA A 280 -16.18 8.83 40.53
CA ALA A 280 -17.63 8.88 40.45
C ALA A 280 -18.17 8.81 39.02
N SER A 281 -18.95 7.81 38.63
CA SER A 281 -19.71 7.70 37.37
C SER A 281 -20.86 6.68 37.43
N GLU A 282 -21.81 6.89 36.57
CA GLU A 282 -23.20 6.40 36.53
C GLU A 282 -23.45 4.91 36.21
N THR A 283 -22.48 4.02 36.30
CA THR A 283 -22.78 2.58 36.31
C THR A 283 -22.71 2.10 37.74
N VAL A 284 -23.89 1.96 38.34
CA VAL A 284 -24.09 1.41 39.69
C VAL A 284 -23.63 -0.05 39.65
N THR A 285 -22.55 -0.38 40.35
CA THR A 285 -22.16 -1.77 40.63
C THR A 285 -23.05 -2.29 41.78
N GLU A 286 -23.28 -3.60 41.83
CA GLU A 286 -23.97 -4.24 42.94
C GLU A 286 -23.19 -4.21 44.27
N GLN A 287 -21.98 -3.66 44.26
CA GLN A 287 -21.12 -3.53 45.44
C GLN A 287 -21.37 -2.20 46.13
N ALA A 288 -21.70 -2.28 47.42
CA ALA A 288 -21.86 -1.14 48.31
C ALA A 288 -20.59 -0.96 49.16
N ARG A 289 -20.21 0.30 49.41
CA ARG A 289 -19.14 0.65 50.35
C ARG A 289 -19.62 1.64 51.42
N ALA A 290 -18.92 1.72 52.53
CA ALA A 290 -19.20 2.74 53.55
C ALA A 290 -19.09 4.15 52.95
N TYR A 291 -19.99 5.02 53.34
CA TYR A 291 -20.03 6.44 52.95
C TYR A 291 -18.83 7.18 53.52
N GLU A 292 -18.17 7.94 52.69
CA GLU A 292 -17.12 8.90 53.08
C GLU A 292 -17.59 10.33 52.76
N PHE A 293 -17.21 11.30 53.59
CA PHE A 293 -17.63 12.70 53.38
C PHE A 293 -17.18 13.22 52.02
N GLY A 294 -18.15 13.67 51.22
CA GLY A 294 -17.92 14.12 49.84
C GLY A 294 -18.37 13.14 48.75
N ASP A 295 -18.86 11.95 49.14
CA ASP A 295 -19.47 11.01 48.21
C ASP A 295 -20.84 11.49 47.71
N PRO A 296 -21.25 11.14 46.48
CA PRO A 296 -22.62 11.36 46.05
C PRO A 296 -23.60 10.54 46.91
N MET A 297 -24.73 11.13 47.28
CA MET A 297 -25.75 10.54 48.18
C MET A 297 -26.59 9.43 47.48
N THR A 298 -25.92 8.52 46.76
CA THR A 298 -26.55 7.32 46.19
C THR A 298 -26.54 6.20 47.21
N ILE A 299 -27.41 6.32 48.23
CA ILE A 299 -27.47 5.39 49.36
C ILE A 299 -27.94 4.00 48.90
N ASP A 300 -27.17 2.96 49.28
CA ASP A 300 -27.62 1.58 49.22
C ASP A 300 -28.38 1.24 50.48
N VAL A 301 -29.72 1.24 50.39
CA VAL A 301 -30.63 1.03 51.52
C VAL A 301 -30.42 -0.34 52.15
N ALA A 302 -30.17 -1.38 51.32
CA ALA A 302 -30.01 -2.75 51.82
C ALA A 302 -28.71 -2.90 52.62
N ALA A 303 -27.58 -2.41 52.06
CA ALA A 303 -26.28 -2.44 52.73
C ALA A 303 -26.29 -1.56 54.00
N THR A 304 -26.92 -0.39 53.95
CA THR A 304 -27.08 0.51 55.10
C THR A 304 -27.86 -0.14 56.24
N LEU A 305 -28.99 -0.78 55.95
CA LEU A 305 -29.79 -1.50 56.94
C LEU A 305 -29.04 -2.71 57.50
N GLN A 306 -28.30 -3.46 56.65
CA GLN A 306 -27.48 -4.58 57.12
C GLN A 306 -26.37 -4.11 58.08
N ALA A 307 -25.70 -3.01 57.78
CA ALA A 307 -24.66 -2.42 58.63
C ALA A 307 -25.26 -1.96 59.97
N ALA A 308 -26.41 -1.28 59.96
CA ALA A 308 -27.11 -0.85 61.17
C ALA A 308 -27.55 -2.04 62.05
N LEU A 309 -28.12 -3.09 61.44
CA LEU A 309 -28.50 -4.32 62.15
C LEU A 309 -27.28 -5.05 62.72
N ALA A 310 -26.19 -5.13 61.99
CA ALA A 310 -24.94 -5.73 62.46
C ALA A 310 -24.34 -4.97 63.65
N ARG A 311 -24.35 -3.62 63.61
CA ARG A 311 -23.91 -2.76 64.72
C ARG A 311 -24.79 -2.95 65.97
N GLU A 312 -26.14 -2.94 65.80
CA GLU A 312 -27.07 -3.19 66.91
C GLU A 312 -26.89 -4.59 67.46
N ALA A 313 -26.63 -5.61 66.64
CA ALA A 313 -26.38 -6.98 67.10
C ALA A 313 -25.07 -7.10 67.91
N MET A 314 -24.02 -6.39 67.50
CA MET A 314 -22.72 -6.36 68.23
C MET A 314 -22.83 -5.58 69.57
N GLY A 315 -23.68 -4.56 69.61
CA GLY A 315 -23.89 -3.75 70.82
C GLY A 315 -24.78 -4.43 71.89
N ARG A 316 -25.47 -5.50 71.50
CA ARG A 316 -26.28 -6.33 72.38
C ARG A 316 -25.50 -7.56 72.79
N GLY A 317 -25.11 -7.63 74.07
CA GLY A 317 -24.49 -8.85 74.58
C GLY A 317 -25.41 -10.06 74.40
N ALA A 318 -24.79 -11.24 74.16
CA ALA A 318 -25.47 -12.48 73.86
C ALA A 318 -26.53 -12.80 74.98
N GLY A 319 -27.84 -12.66 74.65
CA GLY A 319 -28.91 -13.09 75.55
C GLY A 319 -30.16 -12.25 75.59
N GLN A 320 -30.29 -11.11 74.95
CA GLN A 320 -31.53 -10.33 75.00
C GLN A 320 -32.33 -10.34 73.71
N ALA A 321 -33.37 -11.16 73.64
CA ALA A 321 -34.38 -11.12 72.58
C ALA A 321 -35.17 -9.83 72.64
N SER A 322 -35.41 -9.15 71.53
CA SER A 322 -36.26 -7.97 71.41
C SER A 322 -37.74 -8.39 71.46
N PRO A 323 -38.58 -7.79 72.32
CA PRO A 323 -40.00 -7.88 72.11
C PRO A 323 -40.46 -6.86 71.09
N GLY A 324 -40.89 -7.33 69.95
CA GLY A 324 -41.80 -6.70 69.00
C GLY A 324 -41.46 -5.29 68.47
N GLY A 325 -41.16 -5.21 67.22
CA GLY A 325 -41.34 -3.98 66.43
C GLY A 325 -40.27 -2.87 66.59
N GLY A 326 -38.99 -3.24 66.66
CA GLY A 326 -37.89 -2.27 66.82
C GLY A 326 -37.61 -1.45 65.56
N ARG A 327 -37.72 -0.15 65.64
CA ARG A 327 -37.21 0.78 64.64
C ARG A 327 -35.69 0.68 64.64
N VAL A 328 -35.12 0.31 63.52
CA VAL A 328 -33.65 0.33 63.29
C VAL A 328 -33.16 1.78 63.32
N ARG A 329 -32.28 2.10 64.27
CA ARG A 329 -31.70 3.44 64.38
C ARG A 329 -30.46 3.54 63.52
N LEU A 330 -30.51 4.36 62.46
CA LEU A 330 -29.39 4.61 61.57
C LEU A 330 -28.40 5.62 62.19
N GLU A 331 -27.12 5.31 62.12
CA GLU A 331 -26.03 6.23 62.47
C GLU A 331 -25.24 6.59 61.23
N PRO A 332 -24.51 7.73 61.19
CA PRO A 332 -23.73 8.13 60.05
C PRO A 332 -22.73 7.07 59.55
N GLY A 333 -22.21 6.23 60.44
CA GLY A 333 -21.29 5.14 60.12
C GLY A 333 -21.95 3.93 59.46
N ASP A 334 -23.28 3.81 59.51
CA ASP A 334 -24.04 2.72 58.86
C ASP A 334 -24.29 3.03 57.37
N LEU A 335 -24.12 4.29 56.96
CA LEU A 335 -24.44 4.70 55.62
C LEU A 335 -23.51 4.02 54.60
N HIS A 336 -24.12 3.32 53.67
CA HIS A 336 -23.45 2.71 52.52
C HIS A 336 -23.95 3.34 51.24
N VAL A 337 -23.00 3.62 50.32
CA VAL A 337 -23.29 4.15 48.97
C VAL A 337 -22.98 3.11 47.94
N LYS A 338 -23.76 3.09 46.90
CA LYS A 338 -23.49 2.21 45.74
C LYS A 338 -22.18 2.66 45.06
N GLU A 339 -21.28 1.72 44.89
CA GLU A 339 -20.06 1.98 44.13
C GLU A 339 -20.41 2.25 42.67
N SER A 340 -20.06 3.41 42.16
CA SER A 340 -20.25 3.75 40.75
C SER A 340 -18.90 3.80 40.02
N LEU A 341 -18.77 2.99 39.00
CA LEU A 341 -17.60 3.04 38.10
C LEU A 341 -17.74 4.24 37.17
N ARG A 342 -16.82 5.17 37.22
CA ARG A 342 -16.72 6.25 36.22
C ARG A 342 -16.27 5.67 34.88
N ASN A 343 -17.21 5.49 33.98
CA ASN A 343 -16.94 5.30 32.57
C ASN A 343 -16.55 6.65 31.95
N THR A 344 -15.27 7.03 32.04
CA THR A 344 -14.77 8.26 31.43
C THR A 344 -14.57 8.02 29.94
N ARG A 345 -15.43 8.62 29.10
CA ARG A 345 -15.22 8.63 27.65
C ARG A 345 -13.96 9.43 27.31
N THR A 346 -13.17 8.88 26.41
CA THR A 346 -11.98 9.53 25.88
C THR A 346 -12.16 9.81 24.40
N SER A 347 -11.79 11.01 23.96
CA SER A 347 -11.66 11.34 22.54
C SER A 347 -10.20 11.53 22.21
N THR A 348 -9.70 10.73 21.29
CA THR A 348 -8.30 10.73 20.86
C THR A 348 -8.23 11.04 19.38
N VAL A 349 -7.34 11.94 18.98
CA VAL A 349 -6.97 12.16 17.57
C VAL A 349 -5.49 11.88 17.42
N LEU A 350 -5.17 10.97 16.49
CA LEU A 350 -3.81 10.69 16.07
C LEU A 350 -3.46 11.62 14.91
N LEU A 351 -2.37 12.37 15.06
CA LEU A 351 -1.78 13.21 14.01
C LEU A 351 -0.55 12.50 13.45
N LEU A 352 -0.59 12.20 12.17
CA LEU A 352 0.44 11.48 11.44
C LEU A 352 1.16 12.44 10.50
N ASP A 353 2.46 12.62 10.71
CA ASP A 353 3.28 13.39 9.80
C ASP A 353 3.46 12.64 8.47
N MET A 354 3.17 13.32 7.37
CA MET A 354 3.26 12.83 6.01
C MET A 354 4.24 13.68 5.18
N SER A 355 5.09 14.46 5.83
CA SER A 355 6.11 15.28 5.18
C SER A 355 7.22 14.42 4.55
N TRP A 356 8.01 15.03 3.69
CA TRP A 356 9.05 14.30 2.95
C TRP A 356 10.08 13.60 3.84
N SER A 357 10.47 14.19 4.96
CA SER A 357 11.43 13.59 5.89
C SER A 357 10.98 12.23 6.43
N MET A 358 9.68 12.01 6.55
CA MET A 358 9.10 10.74 6.98
C MET A 358 9.33 9.58 6.00
N SER A 359 9.76 9.86 4.75
CA SER A 359 10.10 8.81 3.77
C SER A 359 11.38 8.05 4.13
N TRP A 360 12.21 8.61 5.02
CA TRP A 360 13.50 8.03 5.37
C TRP A 360 13.37 6.95 6.44
N GLU A 361 14.25 5.95 6.36
CA GLU A 361 14.44 4.93 7.41
C GLU A 361 13.16 4.19 7.84
N GLY A 362 12.14 4.14 6.98
CA GLY A 362 10.86 3.48 7.29
C GLY A 362 10.04 4.17 8.38
N ARG A 363 10.28 5.47 8.63
CA ARG A 363 9.57 6.25 9.65
C ARG A 363 8.07 6.30 9.40
N PHE A 364 7.69 6.57 8.15
CA PHE A 364 6.27 6.62 7.78
C PHE A 364 5.60 5.25 7.90
N ALA A 365 6.27 4.18 7.44
CA ALA A 365 5.77 2.81 7.54
C ALA A 365 5.50 2.41 9.00
N ALA A 366 6.43 2.71 9.90
CA ALA A 366 6.26 2.47 11.33
C ALA A 366 5.09 3.27 11.94
N ALA A 367 4.97 4.54 11.57
CA ALA A 367 3.90 5.41 12.03
C ALA A 367 2.52 4.95 11.52
N LYS A 368 2.42 4.53 10.27
CA LYS A 368 1.23 3.94 9.64
C LYS A 368 0.83 2.62 10.32
N LYS A 369 1.80 1.76 10.62
CA LYS A 369 1.58 0.51 11.35
C LYS A 369 0.97 0.77 12.73
N VAL A 370 1.49 1.77 13.45
CA VAL A 370 0.94 2.22 14.75
C VAL A 370 -0.48 2.76 14.61
N ALA A 371 -0.76 3.56 13.58
CA ALA A 371 -2.08 4.12 13.33
C ALA A 371 -3.13 3.01 13.08
N LEU A 372 -2.79 1.99 12.27
CA LEU A 372 -3.62 0.82 12.00
C LEU A 372 -3.88 -0.02 13.27
N ALA A 373 -2.84 -0.24 14.09
CA ALA A 373 -2.96 -0.96 15.35
C ALA A 373 -3.83 -0.21 16.35
N MET A 374 -3.66 1.11 16.47
CA MET A 374 -4.46 1.97 17.36
C MET A 374 -5.93 2.01 16.92
N GLU A 375 -6.22 2.15 15.63
CA GLU A 375 -7.60 2.07 15.11
C GLU A 375 -8.25 0.75 15.48
N THR A 376 -7.55 -0.36 15.26
CA THR A 376 -8.04 -1.69 15.59
C THR A 376 -8.26 -1.86 17.10
N LEU A 377 -7.32 -1.41 17.93
CA LEU A 377 -7.43 -1.44 19.39
C LEU A 377 -8.64 -0.63 19.88
N MET A 378 -8.77 0.60 19.39
CA MET A 378 -9.85 1.49 19.81
C MET A 378 -11.22 0.92 19.44
N ARG A 379 -11.36 0.41 18.22
CA ARG A 379 -12.62 -0.15 17.76
C ARG A 379 -12.99 -1.47 18.46
N THR A 380 -12.01 -2.30 18.80
CA THR A 380 -12.28 -3.63 19.39
C THR A 380 -12.39 -3.61 20.91
N ARG A 381 -11.55 -2.82 21.58
CA ARG A 381 -11.45 -2.78 23.05
C ARG A 381 -12.16 -1.58 23.68
N PHE A 382 -12.26 -0.48 22.94
CA PHE A 382 -12.82 0.79 23.45
C PHE A 382 -13.88 1.39 22.51
N PRO A 383 -14.94 0.64 22.14
CA PRO A 383 -15.90 1.06 21.11
C PRO A 383 -16.73 2.30 21.50
N ARG A 384 -16.73 2.70 22.79
CA ARG A 384 -17.41 3.90 23.27
C ARG A 384 -16.58 5.17 23.19
N ASP A 385 -15.29 5.03 22.92
CA ASP A 385 -14.37 6.15 22.79
C ASP A 385 -14.27 6.59 21.33
N TYR A 386 -14.05 7.88 21.14
CA TYR A 386 -13.79 8.40 19.79
C TYR A 386 -12.30 8.28 19.45
N PHE A 387 -12.04 7.81 18.26
CA PHE A 387 -10.71 7.80 17.67
C PHE A 387 -10.77 8.38 16.24
N GLY A 388 -10.07 9.49 16.02
CA GLY A 388 -9.91 10.13 14.71
C GLY A 388 -8.45 10.16 14.30
N MET A 389 -8.19 10.34 13.02
CA MET A 389 -6.85 10.44 12.46
C MET A 389 -6.75 11.65 11.54
N VAL A 390 -5.61 12.32 11.59
CA VAL A 390 -5.28 13.49 10.78
C VAL A 390 -3.89 13.29 10.20
N GLY A 391 -3.78 13.27 8.88
CA GLY A 391 -2.50 13.40 8.19
C GLY A 391 -2.13 14.88 8.04
N PHE A 392 -0.89 15.23 8.31
CA PHE A 392 -0.42 16.59 8.09
C PHE A 392 0.91 16.60 7.33
N TYR A 393 0.98 17.51 6.39
CA TYR A 393 2.12 17.83 5.55
C TYR A 393 2.10 19.34 5.31
N THR A 394 2.19 19.88 4.12
CA THR A 394 1.98 21.32 3.84
C THR A 394 0.60 21.81 4.32
N ARG A 395 -0.38 20.91 4.30
CA ARG A 395 -1.75 21.09 4.84
C ARG A 395 -2.10 19.90 5.72
N ALA A 396 -3.24 19.97 6.39
CA ALA A 396 -3.76 18.87 7.18
C ALA A 396 -5.09 18.37 6.62
N VAL A 397 -5.26 17.05 6.63
CA VAL A 397 -6.46 16.36 6.16
C VAL A 397 -6.92 15.31 7.16
N GLU A 398 -8.23 15.16 7.30
CA GLU A 398 -8.80 14.05 8.06
C GLU A 398 -8.60 12.74 7.29
N LEU A 399 -8.01 11.72 7.94
CA LEU A 399 -7.80 10.40 7.38
C LEU A 399 -8.90 9.45 7.82
N LYS A 400 -9.53 8.78 6.88
CA LYS A 400 -10.50 7.72 7.18
C LYS A 400 -9.77 6.40 7.42
N PRO A 401 -10.26 5.54 8.34
CA PRO A 401 -9.67 4.23 8.59
C PRO A 401 -9.55 3.34 7.34
N ALA A 402 -10.49 3.48 6.40
CA ALA A 402 -10.49 2.71 5.15
C ALA A 402 -9.33 3.09 4.23
N ASP A 403 -8.96 4.37 4.23
CA ASP A 403 -7.94 4.92 3.32
C ASP A 403 -6.54 4.76 3.91
N LEU A 404 -6.42 4.52 5.22
CA LEU A 404 -5.15 4.49 5.93
C LEU A 404 -4.14 3.47 5.37
N ALA A 405 -4.62 2.33 4.87
CA ALA A 405 -3.76 1.31 4.28
C ALA A 405 -3.06 1.78 2.98
N GLU A 406 -3.68 2.70 2.25
CA GLU A 406 -3.17 3.24 0.99
C GLU A 406 -2.49 4.61 1.12
N VAL A 407 -2.64 5.25 2.30
CA VAL A 407 -1.99 6.54 2.55
C VAL A 407 -0.47 6.38 2.55
N THR A 408 0.20 7.26 1.83
CA THR A 408 1.65 7.38 1.77
C THR A 408 2.08 8.82 2.02
N TRP A 409 3.37 9.03 2.28
CA TRP A 409 3.94 10.37 2.39
C TRP A 409 3.82 11.14 1.06
N ASN A 410 3.74 12.46 1.13
CA ASN A 410 3.46 13.30 -0.04
C ASN A 410 4.70 14.02 -0.56
N MET A 411 5.18 13.60 -1.75
CA MET A 411 6.33 14.20 -2.41
C MET A 411 6.02 15.58 -3.02
N GLY A 412 4.77 15.82 -3.42
CA GLY A 412 4.33 17.07 -4.04
C GLY A 412 4.18 18.22 -3.06
N ASP A 413 4.00 17.92 -1.76
CA ASP A 413 3.78 18.88 -0.68
C ASP A 413 4.67 18.53 0.53
N PRO A 414 5.98 18.77 0.46
CA PRO A 414 6.98 18.14 1.35
C PRO A 414 7.08 18.74 2.76
N PHE A 415 6.38 19.83 3.06
CA PHE A 415 6.54 20.60 4.28
C PHE A 415 5.77 20.02 5.47
N THR A 416 6.15 20.42 6.68
CA THR A 416 5.56 19.97 7.95
C THR A 416 4.71 21.11 8.54
N ASN A 417 3.37 21.02 8.46
CA ASN A 417 2.44 22.00 9.02
C ASN A 417 1.70 21.44 10.24
N LEU A 418 2.41 21.32 11.35
CA LEU A 418 1.81 20.86 12.61
C LEU A 418 0.73 21.84 13.13
N GLN A 419 0.83 23.15 12.84
CA GLN A 419 -0.18 24.14 13.22
C GLN A 419 -1.56 23.75 12.64
N ASP A 420 -1.61 23.44 11.34
CA ASP A 420 -2.86 23.05 10.68
C ASP A 420 -3.34 21.68 11.15
N GLY A 421 -2.41 20.74 11.39
CA GLY A 421 -2.71 19.46 12.03
C GLY A 421 -3.45 19.62 13.36
N LEU A 422 -2.95 20.46 14.24
CA LEU A 422 -3.57 20.75 15.53
C LEU A 422 -4.95 21.43 15.38
N ARG A 423 -5.12 22.30 14.38
CA ARG A 423 -6.41 22.94 14.07
C ARG A 423 -7.47 21.93 13.64
N VAL A 424 -7.12 21.05 12.70
CA VAL A 424 -8.03 20.00 12.22
C VAL A 424 -8.36 19.03 13.35
N ALA A 425 -7.37 18.58 14.09
CA ALA A 425 -7.56 17.69 15.25
C ALA A 425 -8.44 18.32 16.34
N SER A 426 -8.24 19.62 16.64
CA SER A 426 -9.07 20.36 17.58
C SER A 426 -10.55 20.39 17.17
N LYS A 427 -10.83 20.63 15.88
CA LYS A 427 -12.20 20.61 15.34
C LYS A 427 -12.85 19.22 15.48
N LEU A 428 -12.08 18.16 15.26
CA LEU A 428 -12.58 16.79 15.46
C LEU A 428 -12.91 16.49 16.92
N LEU A 429 -12.02 16.89 17.84
CA LEU A 429 -12.25 16.72 19.27
C LEU A 429 -13.44 17.54 19.81
N ASP A 430 -13.71 18.70 19.20
CA ASP A 430 -14.89 19.50 19.56
C ASP A 430 -16.21 18.86 19.08
N ARG A 431 -16.18 18.19 17.92
CA ARG A 431 -17.34 17.45 17.42
C ARG A 431 -17.63 16.20 18.25
N HIS A 432 -16.63 15.68 18.96
CA HIS A 432 -16.71 14.48 19.77
C HIS A 432 -16.32 14.76 21.24
N PRO A 433 -17.17 15.49 21.99
CA PRO A 433 -16.85 15.89 23.34
C PRO A 433 -16.72 14.67 24.28
N ALA A 434 -15.68 14.70 25.10
CA ALA A 434 -15.40 13.66 26.09
C ALA A 434 -14.71 14.26 27.31
N THR A 435 -14.73 13.52 28.44
CA THR A 435 -14.06 13.94 29.69
C THR A 435 -12.55 14.12 29.50
N THR A 436 -11.96 13.23 28.71
CA THR A 436 -10.53 13.34 28.34
C THR A 436 -10.42 13.55 26.84
N ARG A 437 -9.79 14.67 26.45
CA ARG A 437 -9.51 14.98 25.05
C ARG A 437 -8.00 15.03 24.84
N GLN A 438 -7.50 14.21 23.92
CA GLN A 438 -6.06 14.12 23.68
C GLN A 438 -5.71 14.02 22.20
N MET A 439 -4.55 14.54 21.88
CA MET A 439 -3.89 14.42 20.57
C MET A 439 -2.62 13.61 20.75
N ILE A 440 -2.37 12.68 19.84
CA ILE A 440 -1.14 11.91 19.76
C ILE A 440 -0.47 12.37 18.48
N VAL A 441 0.70 12.97 18.55
CA VAL A 441 1.47 13.45 17.39
C VAL A 441 2.62 12.50 17.14
N ILE A 442 2.74 12.00 15.92
CA ILE A 442 3.91 11.23 15.45
C ILE A 442 4.56 12.04 14.33
N THR A 443 5.80 12.45 14.54
CA THR A 443 6.56 13.31 13.61
C THR A 443 8.05 13.09 13.77
N ASP A 444 8.82 13.37 12.73
CA ASP A 444 10.28 13.38 12.75
C ASP A 444 10.86 14.78 12.51
N GLY A 445 9.99 15.77 12.26
CA GLY A 445 10.37 17.07 11.77
C GLY A 445 9.90 18.25 12.63
N GLN A 446 10.54 19.36 12.36
CA GLN A 446 10.15 20.66 12.87
C GLN A 446 9.11 21.29 11.95
N PRO A 447 8.23 22.17 12.46
CA PRO A 447 7.32 22.92 11.62
C PRO A 447 8.08 23.74 10.57
N THR A 448 7.74 23.54 9.30
CA THR A 448 8.28 24.27 8.14
C THR A 448 7.20 24.99 7.34
N ALA A 449 5.92 24.73 7.64
CA ALA A 449 4.80 25.44 7.06
C ALA A 449 3.82 25.91 8.13
N TYR A 450 3.14 27.00 7.86
CA TYR A 450 2.15 27.59 8.76
C TYR A 450 1.17 28.49 8.02
N PHE A 451 0.01 28.73 8.62
CA PHE A 451 -0.94 29.73 8.17
C PHE A 451 -0.83 31.01 9.02
N SER A 452 -0.71 32.16 8.36
CA SER A 452 -0.81 33.48 8.97
C SER A 452 -1.78 34.32 8.14
N GLU A 453 -2.74 34.99 8.77
CA GLU A 453 -3.76 35.82 8.13
C GLU A 453 -4.50 35.13 6.97
N GLY A 454 -4.73 33.82 7.10
CA GLY A 454 -5.42 33.00 6.08
C GLY A 454 -4.54 32.58 4.90
N ARG A 455 -3.29 33.00 4.86
CA ARG A 455 -2.32 32.61 3.82
C ARG A 455 -1.39 31.51 4.32
N LEU A 456 -1.05 30.57 3.42
CA LEU A 456 -0.09 29.52 3.67
C LEU A 456 1.32 30.02 3.36
N TYR A 457 2.22 29.81 4.30
CA TYR A 457 3.66 30.08 4.17
C TYR A 457 4.43 28.77 4.33
N CYS A 458 5.38 28.54 3.42
CA CYS A 458 6.26 27.37 3.44
C CYS A 458 7.71 27.87 3.45
N GLU A 459 8.50 27.37 4.35
CA GLU A 459 9.90 27.74 4.52
C GLU A 459 10.76 26.49 4.38
N TRP A 460 11.58 26.43 3.34
CA TRP A 460 12.59 25.38 3.25
C TRP A 460 13.53 25.51 4.44
N PRO A 461 13.88 24.42 5.12
CA PRO A 461 14.96 24.45 6.10
C PRO A 461 16.25 24.78 5.34
N MET A 462 16.53 26.08 5.18
CA MET A 462 17.73 26.52 4.50
C MET A 462 18.92 26.02 5.32
N SER A 463 19.66 25.13 4.70
CA SER A 463 21.06 24.83 4.93
C SER A 463 21.67 25.63 6.10
N VAL A 464 22.21 24.91 7.09
CA VAL A 464 22.96 25.47 8.20
C VAL A 464 22.11 26.08 9.33
N GLY A 465 21.44 25.22 10.10
CA GLY A 465 21.11 25.52 11.50
C GLY A 465 19.88 26.38 11.79
N GLY A 466 19.03 26.66 10.80
CA GLY A 466 17.87 27.52 11.02
C GLY A 466 16.55 26.77 11.10
N ILE A 467 15.99 26.67 12.31
CA ILE A 467 14.55 26.44 12.49
C ILE A 467 13.84 27.64 11.86
N SER A 468 12.76 27.40 11.08
CA SER A 468 11.80 28.46 10.79
C SER A 468 11.26 29.00 12.11
N SER A 469 11.81 30.12 12.57
CA SER A 469 11.40 30.73 13.82
C SER A 469 9.92 31.13 13.78
N ARG A 470 9.41 31.48 12.60
CA ARG A 470 8.03 31.90 12.39
C ARG A 470 7.06 30.73 12.39
N ALA A 471 7.36 29.64 11.67
CA ALA A 471 6.56 28.41 11.71
C ALA A 471 6.50 27.83 13.14
N THR A 472 7.61 27.87 13.87
CA THR A 472 7.67 27.48 15.28
C THR A 472 6.76 28.35 16.15
N ILE A 473 6.82 29.68 16.02
CA ILE A 473 6.00 30.61 16.81
C ILE A 473 4.51 30.40 16.53
N GLU A 474 4.11 30.31 15.26
CA GLU A 474 2.72 30.11 14.89
C GLU A 474 2.18 28.76 15.34
N THR A 475 3.01 27.71 15.31
CA THR A 475 2.66 26.40 15.85
C THR A 475 2.48 26.45 17.37
N LEU A 476 3.39 27.12 18.11
CA LEU A 476 3.28 27.26 19.57
C LEU A 476 2.04 28.07 19.98
N LYS A 477 1.63 29.08 19.22
CA LYS A 477 0.35 29.79 19.42
C LYS A 477 -0.85 28.83 19.31
N GLU A 478 -0.80 27.90 18.35
CA GLU A 478 -1.86 26.91 18.22
C GLU A 478 -1.83 25.89 19.36
N VAL A 479 -0.65 25.48 19.83
CA VAL A 479 -0.48 24.66 21.03
C VAL A 479 -1.12 25.33 22.25
N GLU A 480 -0.90 26.64 22.46
CA GLU A 480 -1.57 27.39 23.54
C GLU A 480 -3.08 27.38 23.39
N ARG A 481 -3.59 27.56 22.13
CA ARG A 481 -5.03 27.58 21.87
C ARG A 481 -5.69 26.25 22.23
N VAL A 482 -5.13 25.12 21.79
CA VAL A 482 -5.69 23.79 22.09
C VAL A 482 -5.54 23.45 23.58
N THR A 483 -4.48 23.94 24.23
CA THR A 483 -4.26 23.78 25.67
C THR A 483 -5.32 24.51 26.49
N ARG A 484 -5.65 25.76 26.15
CA ARG A 484 -6.75 26.53 26.81
C ARG A 484 -8.10 25.83 26.66
N ARG A 485 -8.29 25.02 25.63
CA ARG A 485 -9.50 24.21 25.40
C ARG A 485 -9.47 22.87 26.16
N GLY A 486 -8.46 22.64 26.98
CA GLY A 486 -8.32 21.42 27.79
C GLY A 486 -7.92 20.17 27.00
N MET A 487 -7.31 20.33 25.82
CA MET A 487 -6.80 19.22 25.01
C MET A 487 -5.34 18.96 25.33
N ARG A 488 -4.97 17.70 25.56
CA ARG A 488 -3.57 17.30 25.83
C ARG A 488 -2.90 16.82 24.57
N ILE A 489 -1.60 17.14 24.42
CA ILE A 489 -0.78 16.70 23.27
C ILE A 489 0.32 15.79 23.82
N ASN A 490 0.36 14.54 23.33
CA ASN A 490 1.48 13.62 23.55
C ASN A 490 2.23 13.48 22.22
N THR A 491 3.52 13.71 22.22
CA THR A 491 4.34 13.75 21.02
C THR A 491 5.32 12.59 21.01
N PHE A 492 5.36 11.86 19.93
CA PHE A 492 6.30 10.76 19.65
C PHE A 492 7.21 11.19 18.51
N MET A 493 8.48 11.36 18.85
CA MET A 493 9.51 11.88 17.96
C MET A 493 10.34 10.74 17.39
N LEU A 494 10.45 10.70 16.06
CA LEU A 494 11.24 9.73 15.32
C LEU A 494 12.64 10.26 14.94
N ASP A 495 12.96 11.48 15.35
CA ASP A 495 14.26 12.12 15.20
C ASP A 495 14.70 12.71 16.55
N ASP A 496 16.01 12.78 16.76
CA ASP A 496 16.62 13.15 18.03
C ASP A 496 17.53 14.39 17.92
N SER A 497 17.31 15.22 16.91
CA SER A 497 18.11 16.43 16.72
C SER A 497 17.92 17.43 17.89
N PRO A 498 18.97 18.13 18.32
CA PRO A 498 18.89 19.10 19.43
C PRO A 498 17.84 20.20 19.20
N LEU A 499 17.68 20.63 17.98
CA LEU A 499 16.74 21.68 17.61
C LEU A 499 15.29 21.20 17.76
N LEU A 500 15.02 19.98 17.34
CA LEU A 500 13.71 19.36 17.47
C LEU A 500 13.37 19.11 18.94
N ARG A 501 14.32 18.65 19.74
CA ARG A 501 14.17 18.52 21.18
C ARG A 501 13.78 19.84 21.83
N ALA A 502 14.44 20.95 21.48
CA ALA A 502 14.14 22.29 22.03
C ALA A 502 12.71 22.74 21.67
N PHE A 503 12.23 22.47 20.44
CA PHE A 503 10.86 22.77 20.03
C PHE A 503 9.86 21.94 20.83
N VAL A 504 10.04 20.63 20.92
CA VAL A 504 9.14 19.73 21.63
C VAL A 504 9.12 20.02 23.14
N GLN A 505 10.24 20.38 23.73
CA GLN A 505 10.28 20.81 25.13
C GLN A 505 9.43 22.06 25.37
N ARG A 506 9.49 23.07 24.49
CA ARG A 506 8.62 24.26 24.57
C ARG A 506 7.14 23.89 24.43
N MET A 507 6.82 23.04 23.48
CA MET A 507 5.44 22.57 23.26
C MET A 507 4.92 21.83 24.52
N THR A 508 5.75 20.96 25.09
CA THR A 508 5.41 20.18 26.30
C THR A 508 5.27 21.08 27.53
N ALA A 509 6.12 22.11 27.66
CA ALA A 509 6.02 23.09 28.75
C ALA A 509 4.68 23.86 28.70
N ILE A 510 4.19 24.23 27.51
CA ILE A 510 2.91 24.92 27.32
C ILE A 510 1.74 23.97 27.61
N ASN A 511 1.75 22.76 27.00
CA ASN A 511 0.60 21.87 27.02
C ASN A 511 0.56 20.92 28.22
N ARG A 512 1.69 20.72 28.92
CA ARG A 512 1.87 19.72 29.99
C ARG A 512 1.58 18.29 29.53
N GLY A 513 1.72 18.03 28.25
CA GLY A 513 1.68 16.70 27.66
C GLY A 513 2.98 15.94 27.88
N ARG A 514 3.18 14.86 27.15
CA ARG A 514 4.39 14.04 27.21
C ARG A 514 5.13 14.09 25.88
N ALA A 515 6.44 14.02 25.95
CA ALA A 515 7.31 13.85 24.79
C ALA A 515 8.09 12.53 24.92
N PHE A 516 8.07 11.75 23.87
CA PHE A 516 8.80 10.48 23.77
C PHE A 516 9.72 10.55 22.56
N TYR A 517 10.97 10.23 22.76
CA TYR A 517 11.97 10.09 21.71
C TYR A 517 12.15 8.60 21.45
N THR A 518 11.88 8.15 20.24
CA THR A 518 11.82 6.74 19.92
C THR A 518 12.33 6.47 18.51
N THR A 519 12.65 5.23 18.25
CA THR A 519 13.00 4.76 16.90
C THR A 519 11.75 4.21 16.19
N PRO A 520 11.75 4.10 14.87
CA PRO A 520 10.66 3.45 14.13
C PRO A 520 10.30 2.06 14.66
N ARG A 521 11.30 1.28 15.09
CA ARG A 521 11.08 -0.08 15.63
C ARG A 521 10.35 -0.08 16.98
N GLN A 522 10.61 0.90 17.83
CA GLN A 522 10.05 0.96 19.19
C GLN A 522 8.79 1.82 19.30
N LEU A 523 8.42 2.54 18.25
CA LEU A 523 7.29 3.48 18.25
C LEU A 523 5.99 2.83 18.74
N GLY A 524 5.67 1.65 18.24
CA GLY A 524 4.46 0.91 18.61
C GLY A 524 4.38 0.61 20.09
N HIS A 525 5.47 0.16 20.68
CA HIS A 525 5.56 -0.11 22.12
C HIS A 525 5.24 1.15 22.94
N PHE A 526 5.91 2.27 22.65
CA PHE A 526 5.71 3.52 23.41
C PHE A 526 4.30 4.08 23.28
N VAL A 527 3.72 4.08 22.08
CA VAL A 527 2.36 4.62 21.84
C VAL A 527 1.31 3.76 22.54
N LEU A 528 1.39 2.42 22.43
CA LEU A 528 0.45 1.52 23.09
C LEU A 528 0.58 1.56 24.60
N VAL A 529 1.81 1.56 25.16
CA VAL A 529 2.03 1.64 26.60
C VAL A 529 1.51 2.97 27.16
N ASP A 530 1.74 4.11 26.52
CA ASP A 530 1.21 5.41 26.97
C ASP A 530 -0.31 5.42 26.92
N HIS A 531 -0.92 4.84 25.89
CA HIS A 531 -2.37 4.84 25.73
C HIS A 531 -3.06 3.86 26.70
N VAL A 532 -2.59 2.60 26.78
CA VAL A 532 -3.16 1.56 27.63
C VAL A 532 -2.78 1.75 29.09
N GLY A 533 -1.53 2.16 29.39
CA GLY A 533 -1.05 2.34 30.74
C GLY A 533 -1.77 3.46 31.49
N LYS A 534 -2.23 4.52 30.81
CA LYS A 534 -3.09 5.55 31.41
C LYS A 534 -4.46 5.00 31.84
N ARG A 535 -4.99 4.04 31.13
CA ARG A 535 -6.33 3.45 31.41
C ARG A 535 -6.28 2.45 32.55
N ARG A 536 -5.17 1.71 32.72
CA ARG A 536 -4.95 0.86 33.90
C ARG A 536 -4.79 1.65 35.21
N LYS A 537 -4.40 2.93 35.14
CA LYS A 537 -4.38 3.83 36.31
C LYS A 537 -5.73 4.48 36.62
N ILE A 538 -6.71 4.32 35.74
CA ILE A 538 -8.09 4.83 35.88
C ILE A 538 -9.07 3.70 36.20
N LEU A 539 -8.69 2.45 35.97
CA LEU A 539 -9.31 1.23 36.44
C LEU A 539 -8.63 0.77 37.72
#